data_7c3e8286169aa89ca2a77d80bdf6353c
#
_entry.id   7c3e8286169aa89ca2a77d80bdf6353c
#
_cell.length_a   1.000
_cell.length_b   1.000
_cell.length_c   1.000
_cell.angle_alpha   90.00
_cell.angle_beta   90.00
_cell.angle_gamma   90.00
#
_symmetry.space_group_name_H-M   'P 1'
#
loop_
_entity.id
_entity.type
_entity.pdbx_description
1 polymer ?
#
loop_
_entity_poly.entity_id
_entity_poly.type
_entity_poly.pdbx_seq_one_letter_code
_entity_poly.pdbx_strand_id
1 'polypeptide(L)'
;MCYVRMTPEEMAPIGRERTTKEWLDIGRDAVKEGLAFLLLTGGEPMLRPDFAEIYLGLTQMGLSISINSNGCLIGEKIRALFRQYPPALINITLYGTSRESYGGLCGVPGAYDQVVDNILWLKSQGITVNLNSTITPSNLNDLESIYEFARQHNLPMRPTLYAFPPVRRSNKAEFSRLDAETVGKLIAKDMLLQNGPETIQDMVSKFGTAEAVSPGCGMEQGERMACFAGRSQFWISWDGSMTACGMLCEPIAKPFEIGFRAAWDEIVKKTAAITLCPDCTDCQHKGICTICAAVTSAETGRFDGKPEYMCAVTQNYHDELIKLAKQ
;
A
#
# COMPACT_ATOMS: atom_id res chain seq x y z
N MET A 1 4.32 -5.61 -12.44
CA MET A 1 4.49 -5.05 -11.09
C MET A 1 3.23 -4.32 -10.60
N CYS A 2 2.61 -3.39 -11.35
CA CYS A 2 1.44 -2.67 -10.85
C CYS A 2 0.20 -3.58 -10.72
N TYR A 3 -0.37 -3.69 -9.51
CA TYR A 3 -1.52 -4.55 -9.20
C TYR A 3 -2.88 -3.93 -9.60
N VAL A 4 -2.89 -2.63 -9.94
CA VAL A 4 -4.11 -1.90 -10.35
C VAL A 4 -4.08 -1.46 -11.80
N ARG A 5 -3.02 -1.77 -12.57
CA ARG A 5 -2.92 -1.38 -13.98
C ARG A 5 -3.99 -2.10 -14.79
N MET A 6 -4.80 -1.33 -15.48
CA MET A 6 -5.83 -1.80 -16.42
C MET A 6 -5.62 -1.14 -17.79
N THR A 7 -5.99 -1.86 -18.84
CA THR A 7 -6.05 -1.26 -20.18
C THR A 7 -7.39 -0.55 -20.39
N PRO A 8 -7.52 0.34 -21.39
CA PRO A 8 -8.81 0.98 -21.72
C PRO A 8 -9.92 -0.07 -22.01
N GLU A 9 -9.57 -1.18 -22.62
CA GLU A 9 -10.51 -2.28 -22.94
C GLU A 9 -10.99 -2.99 -21.67
N GLU A 10 -10.13 -3.13 -20.67
CA GLU A 10 -10.51 -3.69 -19.35
C GLU A 10 -11.34 -2.70 -18.52
N MET A 11 -11.13 -1.38 -18.71
CA MET A 11 -11.86 -0.34 -18.01
C MET A 11 -13.27 -0.10 -18.58
N ALA A 12 -13.41 -0.16 -19.91
CA ALA A 12 -14.65 0.19 -20.61
C ALA A 12 -15.91 -0.53 -20.07
N PRO A 13 -15.91 -1.85 -19.77
CA PRO A 13 -17.08 -2.54 -19.24
C PRO A 13 -17.38 -2.20 -17.76
N ILE A 14 -16.42 -1.64 -17.02
CA ILE A 14 -16.57 -1.30 -15.60
C ILE A 14 -17.32 0.03 -15.45
N GLY A 15 -17.02 1.01 -16.31
CA GLY A 15 -17.65 2.32 -16.27
C GLY A 15 -16.70 3.46 -16.69
N ARG A 16 -17.07 4.67 -16.30
CA ARG A 16 -16.28 5.88 -16.53
C ARG A 16 -15.59 6.37 -15.26
N GLU A 17 -14.54 7.13 -15.42
CA GLU A 17 -13.98 7.92 -14.32
C GLU A 17 -14.99 8.96 -13.81
N ARG A 18 -14.98 9.21 -12.52
CA ARG A 18 -15.82 10.24 -11.90
C ARG A 18 -15.27 11.63 -12.22
N THR A 19 -16.18 12.58 -12.42
CA THR A 19 -15.85 13.99 -12.70
C THR A 19 -15.34 14.69 -11.44
N THR A 20 -14.67 15.85 -11.62
CA THR A 20 -14.27 16.73 -10.52
C THR A 20 -15.41 17.02 -9.57
N LYS A 21 -16.57 17.40 -10.12
CA LYS A 21 -17.77 17.71 -9.31
C LYS A 21 -18.22 16.52 -8.47
N GLU A 22 -18.27 15.33 -9.06
CA GLU A 22 -18.64 14.10 -8.34
C GLU A 22 -17.67 13.82 -7.19
N TRP A 23 -16.34 13.95 -7.43
CA TRP A 23 -15.34 13.77 -6.38
C TRP A 23 -15.47 14.79 -5.24
N LEU A 24 -15.74 16.05 -5.57
CA LEU A 24 -15.94 17.08 -4.55
C LEU A 24 -17.26 16.91 -3.80
N ASP A 25 -18.31 16.44 -4.46
CA ASP A 25 -19.60 16.16 -3.81
C ASP A 25 -19.46 15.02 -2.79
N ILE A 26 -18.89 13.88 -3.20
CA ILE A 26 -18.69 12.75 -2.30
C ILE A 26 -17.70 13.08 -1.17
N GLY A 27 -16.69 13.92 -1.44
CA GLY A 27 -15.78 14.43 -0.42
C GLY A 27 -16.51 15.23 0.66
N ARG A 28 -17.44 16.13 0.27
CA ARG A 28 -18.28 16.88 1.23
C ARG A 28 -19.15 15.97 2.07
N ASP A 29 -19.73 14.94 1.46
CA ASP A 29 -20.57 14.00 2.20
C ASP A 29 -19.75 13.16 3.17
N ALA A 30 -18.57 12.72 2.77
CA ALA A 30 -17.65 12.00 3.65
C ALA A 30 -17.16 12.86 4.84
N VAL A 31 -16.89 14.15 4.61
CA VAL A 31 -16.51 15.11 5.68
C VAL A 31 -17.64 15.29 6.69
N LYS A 32 -18.91 15.37 6.25
CA LYS A 32 -20.07 15.41 7.16
C LYS A 32 -20.15 14.17 8.06
N GLU A 33 -19.67 13.04 7.57
CA GLU A 33 -19.61 11.77 8.31
C GLU A 33 -18.30 11.59 9.11
N GLY A 34 -17.47 12.64 9.19
CA GLY A 34 -16.30 12.68 10.04
C GLY A 34 -14.98 12.28 9.35
N LEU A 35 -14.93 12.22 8.02
CA LEU A 35 -13.64 12.02 7.32
C LEU A 35 -12.69 13.19 7.64
N ALA A 36 -11.50 12.86 8.13
CA ALA A 36 -10.46 13.84 8.47
C ALA A 36 -9.19 13.64 7.65
N PHE A 37 -8.87 12.40 7.27
CA PHE A 37 -7.66 12.02 6.57
C PHE A 37 -7.99 11.41 5.22
N LEU A 38 -7.30 11.85 4.17
CA LEU A 38 -7.49 11.35 2.82
C LEU A 38 -6.15 11.02 2.16
N LEU A 39 -6.09 9.85 1.52
CA LEU A 39 -4.98 9.47 0.65
C LEU A 39 -5.43 9.55 -0.80
N LEU A 40 -4.82 10.45 -1.58
CA LEU A 40 -4.95 10.48 -3.03
C LEU A 40 -3.92 9.54 -3.66
N THR A 41 -4.43 8.64 -4.47
CA THR A 41 -3.62 7.61 -5.13
C THR A 41 -4.31 7.17 -6.43
N GLY A 42 -3.88 6.08 -7.02
CA GLY A 42 -4.47 5.53 -8.23
C GLY A 42 -3.40 4.79 -9.02
N GLY A 43 -3.34 4.98 -10.35
CA GLY A 43 -2.11 4.72 -11.10
C GLY A 43 -1.09 5.80 -10.73
N GLU A 44 -1.31 6.99 -11.26
CA GLU A 44 -0.63 8.23 -10.86
C GLU A 44 -1.67 9.34 -10.76
N PRO A 45 -1.93 9.89 -9.56
CA PRO A 45 -3.02 10.86 -9.39
C PRO A 45 -2.81 12.14 -10.18
N MET A 46 -1.56 12.58 -10.36
CA MET A 46 -1.22 13.80 -11.10
C MET A 46 -1.32 13.65 -12.62
N LEU A 47 -1.62 12.44 -13.14
CA LEU A 47 -1.98 12.27 -14.56
C LEU A 47 -3.34 12.85 -14.88
N ARG A 48 -4.23 12.97 -13.90
CA ARG A 48 -5.54 13.59 -14.13
C ARG A 48 -5.39 15.07 -14.43
N PRO A 49 -5.99 15.58 -15.53
CA PRO A 49 -5.89 17.00 -15.88
C PRO A 49 -6.47 17.93 -14.80
N ASP A 50 -7.50 17.46 -14.09
CA ASP A 50 -8.23 18.16 -13.04
C ASP A 50 -7.71 17.86 -11.60
N PHE A 51 -6.55 17.18 -11.47
CA PHE A 51 -5.96 16.86 -10.17
C PHE A 51 -5.84 18.08 -9.24
N ALA A 52 -5.34 19.21 -9.79
CA ALA A 52 -5.12 20.41 -8.99
C ALA A 52 -6.44 20.98 -8.43
N GLU A 53 -7.53 20.91 -9.20
CA GLU A 53 -8.87 21.36 -8.77
C GLU A 53 -9.46 20.45 -7.70
N ILE A 54 -9.37 19.15 -7.91
CA ILE A 54 -9.81 18.13 -6.91
C ILE A 54 -9.01 18.29 -5.62
N TYR A 55 -7.69 18.35 -5.71
CA TYR A 55 -6.82 18.51 -4.54
C TYR A 55 -7.15 19.76 -3.74
N LEU A 56 -7.26 20.91 -4.43
CA LEU A 56 -7.56 22.18 -3.78
C LEU A 56 -8.94 22.16 -3.12
N GLY A 57 -9.96 21.66 -3.84
CA GLY A 57 -11.32 21.57 -3.31
C GLY A 57 -11.42 20.70 -2.06
N LEU A 58 -10.73 19.54 -2.05
CA LEU A 58 -10.68 18.64 -0.89
C LEU A 58 -9.89 19.26 0.27
N THR A 59 -8.78 19.96 -0.02
CA THR A 59 -8.00 20.68 1.00
C THR A 59 -8.85 21.77 1.67
N GLN A 60 -9.63 22.51 0.89
CA GLN A 60 -10.53 23.57 1.41
C GLN A 60 -11.69 23.03 2.25
N MET A 61 -11.98 21.73 2.18
CA MET A 61 -12.93 21.07 3.09
C MET A 61 -12.31 20.74 4.46
N GLY A 62 -11.03 21.04 4.68
CA GLY A 62 -10.32 20.78 5.93
C GLY A 62 -9.70 19.39 6.04
N LEU A 63 -9.62 18.64 4.93
CA LEU A 63 -9.03 17.32 4.92
C LEU A 63 -7.50 17.39 5.02
N SER A 64 -6.92 16.54 5.85
CA SER A 64 -5.49 16.26 5.87
C SER A 64 -5.16 15.30 4.72
N ILE A 65 -4.51 15.79 3.67
CA ILE A 65 -4.29 15.03 2.44
C ILE A 65 -2.88 14.48 2.36
N SER A 66 -2.78 13.16 2.19
CA SER A 66 -1.57 12.47 1.78
C SER A 66 -1.66 12.05 0.30
N ILE A 67 -0.51 11.88 -0.34
CA ILE A 67 -0.46 11.52 -1.76
C ILE A 67 0.49 10.34 -1.96
N ASN A 68 0.08 9.33 -2.74
CA ASN A 68 0.99 8.33 -3.30
C ASN A 68 1.28 8.68 -4.75
N SER A 69 2.55 8.80 -5.12
CA SER A 69 2.97 9.21 -6.46
C SER A 69 4.23 8.47 -6.91
N ASN A 70 4.39 8.33 -8.22
CA ASN A 70 5.65 7.91 -8.83
C ASN A 70 6.70 9.04 -8.86
N GLY A 71 6.33 10.25 -8.46
CA GLY A 71 7.21 11.40 -8.36
C GLY A 71 7.58 12.09 -9.67
N CYS A 72 7.12 11.60 -10.84
CA CYS A 72 7.52 12.16 -12.14
C CYS A 72 6.79 13.45 -12.53
N LEU A 73 5.55 13.66 -12.06
CA LEU A 73 4.67 14.73 -12.56
C LEU A 73 4.60 15.97 -11.66
N ILE A 74 5.60 16.19 -10.80
CA ILE A 74 5.68 17.37 -9.93
C ILE A 74 6.35 18.52 -10.67
N GLY A 75 5.70 18.98 -11.75
CA GLY A 75 6.12 20.14 -12.52
C GLY A 75 5.73 21.47 -11.88
N GLU A 76 6.06 22.61 -12.50
CA GLU A 76 5.92 23.95 -11.89
C GLU A 76 4.47 24.26 -11.43
N LYS A 77 3.46 23.81 -12.16
CA LYS A 77 2.04 23.98 -11.76
C LYS A 77 1.75 23.29 -10.42
N ILE A 78 2.24 22.06 -10.25
CA ILE A 78 2.07 21.29 -8.99
C ILE A 78 2.96 21.87 -7.89
N ARG A 79 4.19 22.29 -8.22
CA ARG A 79 5.09 22.95 -7.28
C ARG A 79 4.46 24.24 -6.73
N ALA A 80 3.85 25.06 -7.58
CA ALA A 80 3.14 26.27 -7.17
C ALA A 80 1.94 25.95 -6.24
N LEU A 81 1.16 24.92 -6.57
CA LEU A 81 0.04 24.45 -5.74
C LEU A 81 0.53 23.99 -4.36
N PHE A 82 1.58 23.18 -4.30
CA PHE A 82 2.10 22.63 -3.05
C PHE A 82 2.83 23.66 -2.17
N ARG A 83 3.40 24.73 -2.76
CA ARG A 83 3.90 25.88 -1.97
C ARG A 83 2.79 26.59 -1.21
N GLN A 84 1.62 26.72 -1.81
CA GLN A 84 0.47 27.40 -1.22
C GLN A 84 -0.36 26.50 -0.31
N TYR A 85 -0.53 25.24 -0.71
CA TYR A 85 -1.33 24.23 -0.03
C TYR A 85 -0.50 22.93 0.06
N PRO A 86 0.44 22.83 1.00
CA PRO A 86 1.27 21.65 1.12
C PRO A 86 0.46 20.43 1.54
N PRO A 87 0.68 19.26 0.92
CA PRO A 87 0.12 18.01 1.43
C PRO A 87 0.75 17.67 2.78
N ALA A 88 -0.02 16.95 3.61
CA ALA A 88 0.46 16.47 4.91
C ALA A 88 1.64 15.49 4.75
N LEU A 89 1.62 14.70 3.68
CA LEU A 89 2.63 13.69 3.39
C LEU A 89 2.59 13.32 1.89
N ILE A 90 3.76 13.10 1.29
CA ILE A 90 3.87 12.46 -0.02
C ILE A 90 4.70 11.19 0.12
N ASN A 91 4.12 10.06 -0.29
CA ASN A 91 4.85 8.82 -0.47
C ASN A 91 5.32 8.74 -1.93
N ILE A 92 6.61 8.76 -2.16
CA ILE A 92 7.21 8.64 -3.49
C ILE A 92 7.72 7.22 -3.69
N THR A 93 7.37 6.60 -4.81
CA THR A 93 7.92 5.29 -5.16
C THR A 93 9.27 5.45 -5.85
N LEU A 94 10.33 4.97 -5.19
CA LEU A 94 11.68 4.90 -5.74
C LEU A 94 11.95 3.46 -6.20
N TYR A 95 12.10 3.25 -7.51
CA TYR A 95 12.23 1.92 -8.10
C TYR A 95 13.68 1.40 -8.16
N GLY A 96 14.65 2.25 -7.96
CA GLY A 96 16.07 2.01 -7.99
C GLY A 96 16.84 3.32 -7.87
N THR A 97 18.16 3.26 -7.90
CA THR A 97 19.04 4.43 -7.74
C THR A 97 19.85 4.74 -8.98
N SER A 98 19.39 4.28 -10.15
CA SER A 98 20.06 4.53 -11.43
C SER A 98 19.07 4.64 -12.59
N ARG A 99 19.51 5.26 -13.69
CA ARG A 99 18.77 5.29 -14.95
C ARG A 99 18.58 3.88 -15.53
N GLU A 100 19.54 2.98 -15.30
CA GLU A 100 19.47 1.58 -15.74
C GLU A 100 18.33 0.84 -15.05
N SER A 101 18.22 0.92 -13.73
CA SER A 101 17.12 0.32 -12.95
C SER A 101 15.76 0.86 -13.39
N TYR A 102 15.64 2.17 -13.59
CA TYR A 102 14.41 2.78 -14.10
C TYR A 102 14.09 2.37 -15.55
N GLY A 103 15.10 2.21 -16.40
CA GLY A 103 14.94 1.68 -17.75
C GLY A 103 14.44 0.26 -17.76
N GLY A 104 15.03 -0.60 -16.94
CA GLY A 104 14.68 -2.02 -16.83
C GLY A 104 13.30 -2.27 -16.22
N LEU A 105 12.91 -1.50 -15.18
CA LEU A 105 11.67 -1.73 -14.46
C LEU A 105 10.47 -0.93 -14.99
N CYS A 106 10.69 0.33 -15.36
CA CYS A 106 9.64 1.26 -15.76
C CYS A 106 9.64 1.58 -17.27
N GLY A 107 10.68 1.20 -18.01
CA GLY A 107 10.86 1.54 -19.42
C GLY A 107 11.23 3.00 -19.67
N VAL A 108 11.54 3.79 -18.64
CA VAL A 108 11.81 5.24 -18.74
C VAL A 108 13.07 5.61 -17.94
N PRO A 109 14.27 5.45 -18.51
CA PRO A 109 15.53 5.70 -17.79
C PRO A 109 15.64 7.12 -17.21
N GLY A 110 15.19 8.13 -17.96
CA GLY A 110 15.27 9.54 -17.55
C GLY A 110 14.35 9.92 -16.37
N ALA A 111 13.41 9.06 -16.01
CA ALA A 111 12.53 9.31 -14.87
C ALA A 111 13.29 9.33 -13.55
N TYR A 112 14.42 8.62 -13.44
CA TYR A 112 15.25 8.62 -12.23
C TYR A 112 15.64 10.02 -11.80
N ASP A 113 16.27 10.78 -12.69
CA ASP A 113 16.76 12.13 -12.37
C ASP A 113 15.61 13.06 -11.97
N GLN A 114 14.48 12.97 -12.68
CA GLN A 114 13.30 13.77 -12.42
C GLN A 114 12.68 13.44 -11.05
N VAL A 115 12.61 12.16 -10.70
CA VAL A 115 12.09 11.72 -9.39
C VAL A 115 13.00 12.20 -8.26
N VAL A 116 14.30 12.06 -8.41
CA VAL A 116 15.29 12.56 -7.42
C VAL A 116 15.17 14.07 -7.24
N ASP A 117 15.14 14.84 -8.33
CA ASP A 117 14.96 16.30 -8.29
C ASP A 117 13.67 16.68 -7.54
N ASN A 118 12.57 15.99 -7.84
CA ASN A 118 11.29 16.24 -7.20
C ASN A 118 11.28 15.87 -5.72
N ILE A 119 11.93 14.77 -5.31
CA ILE A 119 12.10 14.38 -3.89
C ILE A 119 12.86 15.48 -3.14
N LEU A 120 14.00 15.92 -3.68
CA LEU A 120 14.82 16.94 -3.05
C LEU A 120 14.11 18.30 -3.00
N TRP A 121 13.37 18.65 -4.06
CA TRP A 121 12.56 19.86 -4.07
C TRP A 121 11.46 19.81 -3.01
N LEU A 122 10.68 18.75 -2.91
CA LEU A 122 9.64 18.60 -1.88
C LEU A 122 10.23 18.77 -0.47
N LYS A 123 11.35 18.12 -0.22
CA LYS A 123 12.06 18.23 1.05
C LYS A 123 12.52 19.66 1.33
N SER A 124 13.03 20.38 0.32
CA SER A 124 13.45 21.78 0.46
C SER A 124 12.29 22.73 0.79
N GLN A 125 11.05 22.35 0.45
CA GLN A 125 9.84 23.08 0.82
C GLN A 125 9.29 22.72 2.21
N GLY A 126 9.95 21.83 2.96
CA GLY A 126 9.47 21.35 4.25
C GLY A 126 8.31 20.36 4.17
N ILE A 127 8.00 19.84 2.97
CA ILE A 127 6.95 18.83 2.77
C ILE A 127 7.50 17.47 3.24
N THR A 128 6.72 16.78 4.05
CA THR A 128 7.08 15.42 4.52
C THR A 128 7.06 14.44 3.35
N VAL A 129 8.18 13.77 3.14
CA VAL A 129 8.34 12.75 2.07
C VAL A 129 8.73 11.42 2.71
N ASN A 130 8.00 10.36 2.36
CA ASN A 130 8.41 8.98 2.60
C ASN A 130 8.76 8.31 1.28
N LEU A 131 9.75 7.43 1.30
CA LEU A 131 10.08 6.58 0.16
C LEU A 131 9.41 5.23 0.33
N ASN A 132 8.76 4.78 -0.74
CA ASN A 132 8.30 3.40 -0.89
C ASN A 132 9.10 2.74 -2.01
N SER A 133 9.45 1.47 -1.86
CA SER A 133 10.05 0.70 -2.94
C SER A 133 9.46 -0.70 -2.98
N THR A 134 8.86 -1.06 -4.12
CA THR A 134 8.43 -2.44 -4.33
C THR A 134 9.59 -3.22 -4.92
N ILE A 135 10.05 -4.22 -4.19
CA ILE A 135 11.18 -5.05 -4.58
C ILE A 135 10.69 -6.26 -5.38
N THR A 136 11.26 -6.42 -6.54
CA THR A 136 10.97 -7.49 -7.51
C THR A 136 12.29 -8.13 -7.95
N PRO A 137 12.29 -9.25 -8.70
CA PRO A 137 13.53 -9.80 -9.26
C PRO A 137 14.35 -8.80 -10.09
N SER A 138 13.69 -7.80 -10.69
CA SER A 138 14.35 -6.83 -11.58
C SER A 138 15.13 -5.73 -10.86
N ASN A 139 14.81 -5.43 -9.59
CA ASN A 139 15.47 -4.39 -8.80
C ASN A 139 15.94 -4.86 -7.41
N LEU A 140 16.02 -6.18 -7.21
CA LEU A 140 16.49 -6.74 -5.95
C LEU A 140 17.90 -6.23 -5.59
N ASN A 141 18.79 -6.13 -6.60
CA ASN A 141 20.15 -5.65 -6.42
C ASN A 141 20.24 -4.14 -6.08
N ASP A 142 19.18 -3.37 -6.29
CA ASP A 142 19.13 -1.96 -5.93
C ASP A 142 18.73 -1.72 -4.45
N LEU A 143 18.28 -2.73 -3.72
CA LEU A 143 17.72 -2.57 -2.37
C LEU A 143 18.70 -1.85 -1.43
N GLU A 144 19.98 -2.24 -1.41
CA GLU A 144 20.98 -1.60 -0.55
C GLU A 144 21.24 -0.14 -0.94
N SER A 145 21.33 0.15 -2.24
CA SER A 145 21.52 1.52 -2.72
C SER A 145 20.30 2.40 -2.47
N ILE A 146 19.10 1.83 -2.46
CA ILE A 146 17.87 2.55 -2.08
C ILE A 146 17.89 2.90 -0.58
N TYR A 147 18.29 1.98 0.30
CA TYR A 147 18.48 2.29 1.72
C TYR A 147 19.55 3.38 1.94
N GLU A 148 20.66 3.27 1.20
CA GLU A 148 21.73 4.27 1.28
C GLU A 148 21.24 5.64 0.83
N PHE A 149 20.51 5.74 -0.29
CA PHE A 149 19.88 6.98 -0.75
C PHE A 149 18.94 7.56 0.33
N ALA A 150 18.09 6.74 0.92
CA ALA A 150 17.16 7.15 1.96
C ALA A 150 17.89 7.72 3.18
N ARG A 151 18.97 7.05 3.62
CA ARG A 151 19.81 7.47 4.74
C ARG A 151 20.55 8.78 4.46
N GLN A 152 21.18 8.90 3.29
CA GLN A 152 21.92 10.10 2.87
C GLN A 152 21.02 11.35 2.85
N HIS A 153 19.76 11.16 2.45
CA HIS A 153 18.79 12.24 2.39
C HIS A 153 17.90 12.34 3.63
N ASN A 154 18.13 11.54 4.68
CA ASN A 154 17.31 11.50 5.89
C ASN A 154 15.81 11.40 5.54
N LEU A 155 15.45 10.35 4.78
CA LEU A 155 14.10 10.06 4.34
C LEU A 155 13.64 8.70 4.90
N PRO A 156 12.46 8.62 5.52
CA PRO A 156 11.89 7.34 5.88
C PRO A 156 11.70 6.48 4.62
N MET A 157 12.12 5.22 4.67
CA MET A 157 12.00 4.27 3.57
C MET A 157 11.26 3.01 4.03
N ARG A 158 10.31 2.56 3.23
CA ARG A 158 9.54 1.34 3.47
C ARG A 158 9.60 0.43 2.23
N PRO A 159 10.32 -0.69 2.29
CA PRO A 159 10.31 -1.66 1.23
C PRO A 159 8.99 -2.44 1.24
N THR A 160 8.41 -2.63 0.07
CA THR A 160 7.34 -3.61 -0.14
C THR A 160 7.99 -4.86 -0.73
N LEU A 161 8.26 -5.84 0.13
CA LEU A 161 8.95 -7.08 -0.24
C LEU A 161 7.97 -8.15 -0.74
N TYR A 162 6.73 -8.10 -0.29
CA TYR A 162 5.66 -8.94 -0.81
C TYR A 162 4.91 -8.24 -1.95
N ALA A 163 5.07 -8.75 -3.16
CA ALA A 163 4.29 -8.27 -4.30
C ALA A 163 2.95 -9.01 -4.38
N PHE A 164 1.86 -8.26 -4.33
CA PHE A 164 0.51 -8.80 -4.48
C PHE A 164 0.29 -9.35 -5.88
N PRO A 165 -0.39 -10.51 -6.02
CA PRO A 165 -0.98 -10.89 -7.30
C PRO A 165 -1.90 -9.78 -7.83
N PRO A 166 -1.95 -9.55 -9.14
CA PRO A 166 -2.86 -8.56 -9.72
C PRO A 166 -4.30 -8.87 -9.38
N VAL A 167 -4.96 -7.97 -8.65
CA VAL A 167 -6.35 -8.19 -8.16
C VAL A 167 -7.42 -7.66 -9.12
N ARG A 168 -7.03 -6.73 -10.04
CA ARG A 168 -7.95 -6.06 -10.97
C ARG A 168 -7.61 -6.26 -12.44
N ARG A 169 -6.66 -7.12 -12.75
CA ARG A 169 -6.24 -7.46 -14.13
C ARG A 169 -6.80 -8.80 -14.54
N SER A 170 -7.28 -8.89 -15.78
CA SER A 170 -7.71 -10.15 -16.39
C SER A 170 -6.51 -11.07 -16.69
N ASN A 171 -5.38 -10.52 -17.12
CA ASN A 171 -4.18 -11.29 -17.45
C ASN A 171 -3.16 -11.27 -16.30
N LYS A 172 -3.01 -12.41 -15.63
CA LYS A 172 -2.04 -12.63 -14.54
C LYS A 172 -0.72 -13.27 -15.04
N ALA A 173 -0.58 -13.55 -16.33
CA ALA A 173 0.54 -14.34 -16.87
C ALA A 173 1.92 -13.64 -16.73
N GLU A 174 1.94 -12.31 -16.65
CA GLU A 174 3.17 -11.53 -16.51
C GLU A 174 3.50 -11.16 -15.06
N PHE A 175 2.85 -11.80 -14.09
CA PHE A 175 3.11 -11.52 -12.69
C PHE A 175 4.41 -12.22 -12.26
N SER A 176 5.40 -11.41 -11.87
CA SER A 176 6.67 -11.86 -11.32
C SER A 176 6.89 -11.27 -9.93
N ARG A 177 7.27 -12.12 -8.98
CA ARG A 177 7.65 -11.74 -7.62
C ARG A 177 8.85 -12.57 -7.16
N LEU A 178 9.47 -12.15 -6.07
CA LEU A 178 10.51 -12.93 -5.40
C LEU A 178 9.93 -14.24 -4.87
N ASP A 179 10.77 -15.26 -4.73
CA ASP A 179 10.39 -16.49 -4.05
C ASP A 179 10.20 -16.27 -2.53
N ALA A 180 9.50 -17.19 -1.89
CA ALA A 180 9.12 -17.06 -0.48
C ALA A 180 10.33 -17.07 0.47
N GLU A 181 11.40 -17.80 0.13
CA GLU A 181 12.61 -17.86 0.93
C GLU A 181 13.34 -16.51 0.91
N THR A 182 13.53 -15.95 -0.28
CA THR A 182 14.14 -14.63 -0.47
C THR A 182 13.35 -13.56 0.27
N VAL A 183 12.00 -13.54 0.14
CA VAL A 183 11.16 -12.56 0.84
C VAL A 183 11.25 -12.71 2.35
N GLY A 184 11.20 -13.92 2.90
CA GLY A 184 11.32 -14.15 4.34
C GLY A 184 12.64 -13.62 4.92
N LYS A 185 13.76 -13.90 4.23
CA LYS A 185 15.09 -13.39 4.61
C LYS A 185 15.18 -11.87 4.54
N LEU A 186 14.61 -11.26 3.49
CA LEU A 186 14.62 -9.80 3.35
C LEU A 186 13.78 -9.11 4.42
N ILE A 187 12.62 -9.66 4.81
CA ILE A 187 11.81 -9.14 5.92
C ILE A 187 12.61 -9.19 7.23
N ALA A 188 13.30 -10.29 7.51
CA ALA A 188 14.13 -10.41 8.71
C ALA A 188 15.29 -9.39 8.71
N LYS A 189 15.94 -9.20 7.56
CA LYS A 189 17.01 -8.20 7.40
C LYS A 189 16.48 -6.77 7.59
N ASP A 190 15.33 -6.45 6.98
CA ASP A 190 14.69 -5.14 7.15
C ASP A 190 14.33 -4.88 8.61
N MET A 191 13.75 -5.88 9.29
CA MET A 191 13.45 -5.81 10.73
C MET A 191 14.71 -5.53 11.56
N LEU A 192 15.81 -6.20 11.28
CA LEU A 192 17.10 -5.97 11.94
C LEU A 192 17.64 -4.56 11.71
N LEU A 193 17.58 -4.09 10.46
CA LEU A 193 18.06 -2.74 10.11
C LEU A 193 17.25 -1.62 10.76
N GLN A 194 15.95 -1.81 10.91
CA GLN A 194 15.05 -0.80 11.47
C GLN A 194 15.03 -0.80 13.01
N ASN A 195 15.17 -1.96 13.65
CA ASN A 195 14.89 -2.11 15.07
C ASN A 195 16.10 -2.60 15.90
N GLY A 196 17.15 -3.04 15.25
CA GLY A 196 18.37 -3.51 15.92
C GLY A 196 18.29 -4.96 16.43
N PRO A 197 19.43 -5.54 16.84
CA PRO A 197 19.53 -6.94 17.25
C PRO A 197 18.79 -7.27 18.55
N GLU A 198 18.72 -6.34 19.50
CA GLU A 198 18.01 -6.53 20.77
C GLU A 198 16.52 -6.79 20.55
N THR A 199 15.91 -6.07 19.61
CA THR A 199 14.51 -6.27 19.26
C THR A 199 14.29 -7.67 18.66
N ILE A 200 15.22 -8.16 17.82
CA ILE A 200 15.13 -9.51 17.26
C ILE A 200 15.24 -10.56 18.36
N GLN A 201 16.16 -10.40 19.30
CA GLN A 201 16.33 -11.32 20.43
C GLN A 201 15.07 -11.36 21.31
N ASP A 202 14.49 -10.19 21.64
CA ASP A 202 13.25 -10.09 22.40
C ASP A 202 12.08 -10.78 21.64
N MET A 203 11.91 -10.52 20.36
CA MET A 203 10.89 -11.19 19.53
C MET A 203 11.03 -12.72 19.55
N VAL A 204 12.25 -13.22 19.32
CA VAL A 204 12.51 -14.67 19.28
C VAL A 204 12.28 -15.31 20.62
N SER A 205 12.59 -14.63 21.73
CA SER A 205 12.34 -15.13 23.09
C SER A 205 10.86 -15.37 23.38
N LYS A 206 9.96 -14.67 22.67
CA LYS A 206 8.50 -14.75 22.83
C LYS A 206 7.85 -15.76 21.89
N PHE A 207 8.60 -16.37 20.97
CA PHE A 207 8.03 -17.37 20.06
C PHE A 207 7.43 -18.56 20.84
N GLY A 208 6.19 -18.91 20.47
CA GLY A 208 5.44 -19.98 21.15
C GLY A 208 4.83 -19.60 22.50
N THR A 209 4.95 -18.34 22.94
CA THR A 209 4.30 -17.84 24.15
C THR A 209 3.02 -17.05 23.81
N ALA A 210 2.15 -16.83 24.82
CA ALA A 210 0.97 -15.98 24.67
C ALA A 210 1.31 -14.48 24.43
N GLU A 211 2.57 -14.08 24.66
CA GLU A 211 3.06 -12.71 24.48
C GLU A 211 3.54 -12.43 23.06
N ALA A 212 3.57 -13.42 22.18
CA ALA A 212 3.88 -13.24 20.77
C ALA A 212 2.75 -12.43 20.09
N VAL A 213 2.85 -11.13 20.13
CA VAL A 213 1.88 -10.21 19.52
C VAL A 213 2.35 -9.86 18.13
N SER A 214 1.50 -10.06 17.13
CA SER A 214 1.73 -9.55 15.78
C SER A 214 1.64 -8.03 15.78
N PRO A 215 2.67 -7.29 15.31
CA PRO A 215 2.57 -5.83 15.12
C PRO A 215 1.72 -5.43 13.91
N GLY A 216 1.13 -6.38 13.19
CA GLY A 216 0.37 -6.18 11.96
C GLY A 216 -1.14 -6.32 12.13
N CYS A 217 -1.87 -6.29 11.01
CA CYS A 217 -3.31 -6.50 10.87
C CYS A 217 -3.73 -7.93 11.31
N GLY A 218 -3.27 -8.36 12.47
CA GLY A 218 -3.49 -9.67 13.02
C GLY A 218 -4.99 -10.01 13.18
N MET A 219 -5.25 -11.28 13.30
CA MET A 219 -6.57 -11.77 13.68
C MET A 219 -6.80 -11.42 15.15
N GLU A 220 -7.86 -10.69 15.47
CA GLU A 220 -8.42 -10.67 16.81
C GLU A 220 -8.86 -12.09 17.17
N GLN A 221 -9.19 -12.33 18.42
CA GLN A 221 -9.69 -13.65 18.85
C GLN A 221 -10.74 -14.17 17.87
N GLY A 222 -10.38 -15.22 17.11
CA GLY A 222 -11.21 -15.82 16.08
C GLY A 222 -10.75 -15.55 14.63
N GLU A 223 -11.57 -15.90 13.68
CA GLU A 223 -11.33 -15.90 12.23
C GLU A 223 -11.62 -14.55 11.55
N ARG A 224 -11.84 -13.47 12.31
CA ARG A 224 -12.27 -12.17 11.77
C ARG A 224 -11.10 -11.24 11.49
N MET A 225 -11.31 -10.31 10.55
CA MET A 225 -10.36 -9.24 10.26
C MET A 225 -10.19 -8.30 11.46
N ALA A 226 -8.93 -7.99 11.83
CA ALA A 226 -8.58 -7.08 12.92
C ALA A 226 -8.09 -5.70 12.45
N CYS A 227 -8.01 -5.43 11.14
CA CYS A 227 -7.51 -4.18 10.60
C CYS A 227 -8.57 -3.07 10.53
N PHE A 228 -8.15 -1.87 10.12
CA PHE A 228 -9.03 -0.69 9.98
C PHE A 228 -10.01 -0.76 8.80
N ALA A 229 -9.79 -1.68 7.84
CA ALA A 229 -10.64 -1.84 6.66
C ALA A 229 -12.09 -2.15 7.05
N GLY A 230 -13.03 -1.31 6.61
CA GLY A 230 -14.45 -1.43 6.97
C GLY A 230 -14.79 -1.11 8.43
N ARG A 231 -13.85 -0.56 9.21
CA ARG A 231 -14.07 -0.06 10.58
C ARG A 231 -13.91 1.46 10.66
N SER A 232 -12.78 1.97 10.18
CA SER A 232 -12.47 3.40 10.11
C SER A 232 -11.77 3.79 8.82
N GLN A 233 -11.67 2.86 7.87
CA GLN A 233 -11.03 3.04 6.57
C GLN A 233 -11.92 2.46 5.47
N PHE A 234 -11.98 3.18 4.36
CA PHE A 234 -12.57 2.74 3.10
C PHE A 234 -11.67 3.13 1.93
N TRP A 235 -12.01 2.63 0.75
CA TRP A 235 -11.39 2.98 -0.52
C TRP A 235 -12.47 3.26 -1.55
N ILE A 236 -12.31 4.32 -2.34
CA ILE A 236 -13.17 4.58 -3.50
C ILE A 236 -12.28 4.54 -4.74
N SER A 237 -12.63 3.65 -5.67
CA SER A 237 -11.92 3.47 -6.93
C SER A 237 -12.34 4.53 -7.96
N TRP A 238 -11.59 4.62 -9.06
CA TRP A 238 -11.80 5.57 -10.16
C TRP A 238 -13.22 5.55 -10.75
N ASP A 239 -13.86 4.38 -10.77
CA ASP A 239 -15.25 4.15 -11.23
C ASP A 239 -16.31 4.54 -10.19
N GLY A 240 -15.89 4.94 -8.99
CA GLY A 240 -16.76 5.26 -7.87
C GLY A 240 -17.18 4.06 -7.01
N SER A 241 -16.64 2.87 -7.25
CA SER A 241 -16.88 1.71 -6.38
C SER A 241 -16.17 1.89 -5.04
N MET A 242 -16.91 1.68 -3.94
CA MET A 242 -16.37 1.69 -2.58
C MET A 242 -16.09 0.26 -2.13
N THR A 243 -14.92 0.05 -1.55
CA THR A 243 -14.49 -1.19 -0.88
C THR A 243 -13.89 -0.85 0.49
N ALA A 244 -13.69 -1.84 1.34
CA ALA A 244 -13.08 -1.63 2.66
C ALA A 244 -11.58 -1.27 2.57
N CYS A 245 -10.89 -1.72 1.53
CA CYS A 245 -9.44 -1.53 1.32
C CYS A 245 -9.12 -1.52 -0.18
N GLY A 246 -8.08 -0.78 -0.59
CA GLY A 246 -7.63 -0.72 -1.98
C GLY A 246 -7.19 -2.06 -2.58
N MET A 247 -6.86 -3.04 -1.73
CA MET A 247 -6.45 -4.39 -2.12
C MET A 247 -7.61 -5.39 -2.15
N LEU A 248 -8.80 -5.04 -1.60
CA LEU A 248 -10.00 -5.86 -1.66
C LEU A 248 -10.82 -5.49 -2.90
N CYS A 249 -11.23 -6.50 -3.68
CA CYS A 249 -12.15 -6.31 -4.79
C CYS A 249 -13.62 -6.43 -4.39
N GLU A 250 -13.90 -6.98 -3.22
CA GLU A 250 -15.22 -7.16 -2.63
C GLU A 250 -15.13 -7.12 -1.09
N PRO A 251 -16.20 -6.83 -0.34
CA PRO A 251 -17.50 -6.38 -0.87
C PRO A 251 -17.43 -5.00 -1.52
N ILE A 252 -18.36 -4.72 -2.44
CA ILE A 252 -18.50 -3.44 -3.14
C ILE A 252 -19.81 -2.76 -2.72
N ALA A 253 -19.74 -1.44 -2.52
CA ALA A 253 -20.90 -0.55 -2.45
C ALA A 253 -20.77 0.60 -3.47
N LYS A 254 -21.84 1.31 -3.75
CA LYS A 254 -21.92 2.35 -4.80
C LYS A 254 -22.31 3.71 -4.20
N PRO A 255 -21.39 4.44 -3.56
CA PRO A 255 -21.71 5.68 -2.82
C PRO A 255 -22.27 6.79 -3.71
N PHE A 256 -21.96 6.79 -5.01
CA PHE A 256 -22.53 7.75 -5.97
C PHE A 256 -23.97 7.45 -6.39
N GLU A 257 -24.49 6.27 -6.04
CA GLU A 257 -25.86 5.84 -6.35
C GLU A 257 -26.77 5.88 -5.12
N ILE A 258 -26.25 5.41 -3.97
CA ILE A 258 -27.04 5.25 -2.74
C ILE A 258 -26.67 6.25 -1.63
N GLY A 259 -25.70 7.14 -1.90
CA GLY A 259 -25.15 8.10 -0.93
C GLY A 259 -24.02 7.51 -0.09
N PHE A 260 -23.15 8.40 0.42
CA PHE A 260 -21.93 7.99 1.13
C PHE A 260 -22.26 7.18 2.40
N ARG A 261 -23.16 7.65 3.25
CA ARG A 261 -23.50 7.00 4.53
C ARG A 261 -24.03 5.59 4.32
N ALA A 262 -25.00 5.42 3.41
CA ALA A 262 -25.58 4.10 3.13
C ALA A 262 -24.53 3.12 2.58
N ALA A 263 -23.67 3.60 1.68
CA ALA A 263 -22.58 2.79 1.14
C ALA A 263 -21.55 2.39 2.22
N TRP A 264 -21.23 3.32 3.12
CA TRP A 264 -20.35 3.05 4.24
C TRP A 264 -20.93 1.99 5.19
N ASP A 265 -22.20 2.13 5.59
CA ASP A 265 -22.87 1.16 6.47
C ASP A 265 -22.93 -0.24 5.82
N GLU A 266 -23.13 -0.30 4.50
CA GLU A 266 -23.08 -1.55 3.74
C GLU A 266 -21.69 -2.19 3.78
N ILE A 267 -20.62 -1.42 3.55
CA ILE A 267 -19.23 -1.90 3.61
C ILE A 267 -18.87 -2.38 5.01
N VAL A 268 -19.19 -1.61 6.05
CA VAL A 268 -18.96 -2.01 7.46
C VAL A 268 -19.60 -3.37 7.75
N LYS A 269 -20.90 -3.51 7.44
CA LYS A 269 -21.66 -4.74 7.68
C LYS A 269 -21.08 -5.94 6.93
N LYS A 270 -20.80 -5.79 5.63
CA LYS A 270 -20.31 -6.88 4.79
C LYS A 270 -18.86 -7.26 5.15
N THR A 271 -18.02 -6.29 5.47
CA THR A 271 -16.64 -6.54 5.86
C THR A 271 -16.55 -7.25 7.22
N ALA A 272 -17.42 -6.89 8.17
CA ALA A 272 -17.48 -7.56 9.47
C ALA A 272 -17.87 -9.05 9.38
N ALA A 273 -18.48 -9.47 8.27
CA ALA A 273 -18.83 -10.86 8.02
C ALA A 273 -17.71 -11.69 7.36
N ILE A 274 -16.60 -11.05 6.96
CA ILE A 274 -15.46 -11.76 6.36
C ILE A 274 -14.76 -12.60 7.43
N THR A 275 -14.62 -13.89 7.14
CA THR A 275 -13.82 -14.84 7.93
C THR A 275 -12.54 -15.18 7.18
N LEU A 276 -11.47 -15.40 7.93
CA LEU A 276 -10.17 -15.84 7.41
C LEU A 276 -10.03 -17.35 7.51
N CYS A 277 -8.94 -17.89 6.99
CA CYS A 277 -8.64 -19.32 7.01
C CYS A 277 -8.64 -19.86 8.46
N PRO A 278 -9.43 -20.89 8.76
CA PRO A 278 -9.48 -21.50 10.13
C PRO A 278 -8.11 -22.00 10.59
N ASP A 279 -7.30 -22.58 9.71
CA ASP A 279 -5.94 -23.07 10.02
C ASP A 279 -5.03 -21.96 10.58
N CYS A 280 -5.33 -20.70 10.30
CA CYS A 280 -4.55 -19.56 10.80
C CYS A 280 -4.82 -19.25 12.27
N THR A 281 -5.96 -19.71 12.83
CA THR A 281 -6.35 -19.43 14.23
C THR A 281 -5.37 -20.04 15.22
N ASP A 282 -4.93 -21.26 14.97
CA ASP A 282 -4.03 -22.03 15.84
C ASP A 282 -2.61 -22.15 15.24
N CYS A 283 -2.30 -21.34 14.24
CA CYS A 283 -0.98 -21.36 13.58
C CYS A 283 0.12 -20.89 14.53
N GLN A 284 1.19 -21.69 14.67
CA GLN A 284 2.35 -21.35 15.50
C GLN A 284 3.06 -20.04 15.08
N HIS A 285 2.89 -19.60 13.83
CA HIS A 285 3.48 -18.36 13.31
C HIS A 285 2.53 -17.16 13.37
N LYS A 286 1.35 -17.29 13.98
CA LYS A 286 0.33 -16.25 14.06
C LYS A 286 0.88 -14.91 14.58
N GLY A 287 1.77 -14.97 15.59
CA GLY A 287 2.37 -13.77 16.21
C GLY A 287 3.30 -12.94 15.32
N ILE A 288 3.75 -13.50 14.20
CA ILE A 288 4.65 -12.80 13.25
C ILE A 288 4.10 -12.75 11.83
N CYS A 289 2.94 -13.38 11.58
CA CYS A 289 2.33 -13.44 10.26
C CYS A 289 1.54 -12.17 9.98
N THR A 290 1.75 -11.58 8.79
CA THR A 290 1.03 -10.38 8.33
C THR A 290 -0.15 -10.71 7.42
N ILE A 291 -0.74 -11.88 7.55
CA ILE A 291 -1.88 -12.30 6.74
C ILE A 291 -3.08 -11.37 6.94
N CYS A 292 -3.79 -11.10 5.86
CA CYS A 292 -5.06 -10.38 5.88
C CYS A 292 -6.01 -10.91 4.79
N ALA A 293 -7.28 -10.54 4.86
CA ALA A 293 -8.29 -10.97 3.88
C ALA A 293 -7.91 -10.62 2.43
N ALA A 294 -7.25 -9.47 2.20
CA ALA A 294 -6.81 -9.08 0.86
C ALA A 294 -5.71 -9.99 0.32
N VAL A 295 -4.72 -10.36 1.15
CA VAL A 295 -3.68 -11.33 0.79
C VAL A 295 -4.31 -12.68 0.47
N THR A 296 -5.16 -13.16 1.37
CA THR A 296 -5.81 -14.46 1.21
C THR A 296 -6.64 -14.53 -0.06
N SER A 297 -7.48 -13.52 -0.29
CA SER A 297 -8.31 -13.44 -1.50
C SER A 297 -7.48 -13.33 -2.79
N ALA A 298 -6.38 -12.54 -2.78
CA ALA A 298 -5.51 -12.40 -3.93
C ALA A 298 -4.77 -13.70 -4.29
N GLU A 299 -4.34 -14.46 -3.29
CA GLU A 299 -3.60 -15.72 -3.47
C GLU A 299 -4.52 -16.90 -3.83
N THR A 300 -5.69 -16.98 -3.23
CA THR A 300 -6.54 -18.18 -3.27
C THR A 300 -7.87 -17.98 -4.00
N GLY A 301 -8.26 -16.73 -4.26
CA GLY A 301 -9.61 -16.38 -4.77
C GLY A 301 -10.70 -16.41 -3.69
N ARG A 302 -10.37 -16.66 -2.41
CA ARG A 302 -11.31 -16.77 -1.29
C ARG A 302 -10.76 -16.08 -0.06
N PHE A 303 -11.60 -15.55 0.82
CA PHE A 303 -11.15 -14.93 2.09
C PHE A 303 -10.67 -15.97 3.11
N ASP A 304 -11.25 -17.15 3.09
CA ASP A 304 -10.99 -18.27 4.00
C ASP A 304 -10.02 -19.32 3.44
N GLY A 305 -9.40 -19.04 2.29
CA GLY A 305 -8.39 -19.92 1.70
C GLY A 305 -7.07 -19.88 2.47
N LYS A 306 -6.23 -20.91 2.32
CA LYS A 306 -4.88 -20.94 2.90
C LYS A 306 -3.87 -20.36 1.88
N PRO A 307 -3.22 -19.23 2.16
CA PRO A 307 -2.28 -18.60 1.23
C PRO A 307 -0.88 -19.22 1.38
N GLU A 308 -0.65 -20.34 0.72
CA GLU A 308 0.57 -21.17 0.86
C GLU A 308 1.87 -20.37 0.66
N TYR A 309 1.87 -19.42 -0.29
CA TYR A 309 3.04 -18.58 -0.48
C TYR A 309 3.35 -17.73 0.77
N MET A 310 2.34 -17.11 1.40
CA MET A 310 2.53 -16.34 2.62
C MET A 310 2.90 -17.21 3.81
N CYS A 311 2.38 -18.44 3.87
CA CYS A 311 2.80 -19.42 4.88
C CYS A 311 4.30 -19.72 4.74
N ALA A 312 4.78 -19.95 3.51
CA ALA A 312 6.20 -20.18 3.24
C ALA A 312 7.06 -18.94 3.53
N VAL A 313 6.60 -17.73 3.18
CA VAL A 313 7.29 -16.47 3.54
C VAL A 313 7.44 -16.35 5.06
N THR A 314 6.37 -16.57 5.80
CA THR A 314 6.38 -16.45 7.26
C THR A 314 7.28 -17.50 7.92
N GLN A 315 7.28 -18.73 7.41
CA GLN A 315 8.21 -19.77 7.88
C GLN A 315 9.67 -19.38 7.68
N ASN A 316 10.02 -18.92 6.49
CA ASN A 316 11.39 -18.49 6.20
C ASN A 316 11.80 -17.25 7.00
N TYR A 317 10.87 -16.33 7.21
CA TYR A 317 11.07 -15.17 8.09
C TYR A 317 11.37 -15.60 9.54
N HIS A 318 10.54 -16.50 10.11
CA HIS A 318 10.74 -17.07 11.43
C HIS A 318 12.12 -17.73 11.58
N ASP A 319 12.48 -18.59 10.63
CA ASP A 319 13.75 -19.33 10.68
C ASP A 319 14.96 -18.40 10.58
N GLU A 320 14.84 -17.32 9.80
CA GLU A 320 15.90 -16.32 9.67
C GLU A 320 16.03 -15.46 10.94
N LEU A 321 14.92 -15.08 11.59
CA LEU A 321 14.96 -14.39 12.88
C LEU A 321 15.69 -15.21 13.95
N ILE A 322 15.44 -16.53 14.01
CA ILE A 322 16.15 -17.42 14.94
C ILE A 322 17.67 -17.45 14.67
N LYS A 323 18.08 -17.40 13.42
CA LYS A 323 19.52 -17.33 13.08
C LYS A 323 20.14 -16.01 13.50
N LEU A 324 19.44 -14.89 13.21
CA LEU A 324 19.92 -13.54 13.56
C LEU A 324 20.01 -13.33 15.08
N ALA A 325 19.06 -13.88 15.85
CA ALA A 325 19.08 -13.78 17.32
C ALA A 325 20.27 -14.52 18.01
N LYS A 326 20.95 -15.43 17.27
CA LYS A 326 22.10 -16.18 17.77
C LYS A 326 23.44 -15.53 17.43
N GLN A 327 23.44 -14.49 16.62
CA GLN A 327 24.62 -13.71 16.23
C GLN A 327 24.87 -12.59 17.21
#